data_61450936cc3121776467143de46cb578
#
_entry.id   61450936cc3121776467143de46cb578
#
_cell.length_a   1.000
_cell.length_b   1.000
_cell.length_c   1.000
_cell.angle_alpha   90.00
_cell.angle_beta   90.00
_cell.angle_gamma   90.00
#
_symmetry.space_group_name_H-M   'P 1'
#
loop_
_entity.id
_entity.type
_entity.pdbx_description
1 polymer ?
#
loop_
_entity_poly.entity_id
_entity_poly.type
_entity_poly.pdbx_seq_one_letter_code
_entity_poly.pdbx_strand_id
1 'polypeptide(L)'
;MTGISLNPNYSYQGGKQRINGYIGTNTVSFQIDTEKSGTLLDEAIQAGATRIDGISFVATDEAIAKAQQQAIQQASEDARKQADAALGALNLSQREVMGIQINGANPPQLQNYASPAVLAQMPTDSAKTPVVAAQQKVEQTVTLQIRY
;
A
#
# COMPACT_ATOMS: atom_id res chain seq x y z
N MET A 1 -9.83 -4.71 -13.76
CA MET A 1 -9.20 -5.75 -14.60
C MET A 1 -10.04 -7.01 -14.47
N THR A 2 -10.31 -7.72 -15.56
CA THR A 2 -11.18 -8.91 -15.56
C THR A 2 -10.38 -10.07 -16.12
N GLY A 3 -10.41 -11.21 -15.43
CA GLY A 3 -9.75 -12.43 -15.90
C GLY A 3 -10.73 -13.59 -15.93
N ILE A 4 -10.83 -14.26 -17.07
CA ILE A 4 -11.66 -15.48 -17.23
C ILE A 4 -10.72 -16.63 -17.50
N SER A 5 -10.89 -17.71 -16.74
CA SER A 5 -10.18 -18.97 -16.97
C SER A 5 -11.14 -20.15 -16.96
N LEU A 6 -10.84 -21.14 -17.78
CA LEU A 6 -11.57 -22.41 -17.85
C LEU A 6 -10.56 -23.53 -17.73
N ASN A 7 -10.67 -24.32 -16.67
CA ASN A 7 -9.76 -25.41 -16.39
C ASN A 7 -10.50 -26.76 -16.37
N PRO A 8 -9.98 -27.82 -17.01
CA PRO A 8 -10.60 -29.12 -16.95
C PRO A 8 -10.48 -29.71 -15.54
N ASN A 9 -11.57 -30.28 -15.06
CA ASN A 9 -11.59 -31.02 -13.79
C ASN A 9 -11.42 -32.51 -14.10
N TYR A 10 -10.39 -33.11 -13.52
CA TYR A 10 -10.05 -34.51 -13.73
C TYR A 10 -10.47 -35.39 -12.55
N SER A 11 -11.04 -36.54 -12.84
CA SER A 11 -11.24 -37.61 -11.87
C SER A 11 -10.37 -38.84 -12.19
N TYR A 12 -9.91 -39.50 -11.14
CA TYR A 12 -9.11 -40.71 -11.26
C TYR A 12 -9.96 -41.90 -10.80
N GLN A 13 -10.32 -42.78 -11.74
CA GLN A 13 -11.02 -44.06 -11.43
C GLN A 13 -10.27 -45.21 -12.10
N GLY A 14 -9.90 -46.20 -11.32
CA GLY A 14 -9.24 -47.41 -11.84
C GLY A 14 -7.89 -47.14 -12.52
N GLY A 15 -7.10 -46.14 -12.05
CA GLY A 15 -5.81 -45.78 -12.62
C GLY A 15 -5.87 -44.99 -13.94
N LYS A 16 -7.06 -44.65 -14.40
CA LYS A 16 -7.25 -43.85 -15.60
C LYS A 16 -7.79 -42.45 -15.25
N GLN A 17 -7.18 -41.42 -15.84
CA GLN A 17 -7.60 -40.05 -15.75
C GLN A 17 -8.74 -39.76 -16.74
N ARG A 18 -9.83 -39.20 -16.25
CA ARG A 18 -10.98 -38.80 -17.06
C ARG A 18 -11.35 -37.36 -16.75
N ILE A 19 -11.71 -36.58 -17.78
CA ILE A 19 -12.29 -35.24 -17.61
C ILE A 19 -13.71 -35.44 -17.09
N ASN A 20 -13.99 -34.90 -15.90
CA ASN A 20 -15.30 -34.94 -15.25
C ASN A 20 -16.09 -33.63 -15.41
N GLY A 21 -15.53 -32.67 -16.09
CA GLY A 21 -16.13 -31.38 -16.34
C GLY A 21 -15.09 -30.27 -16.43
N TYR A 22 -15.54 -29.05 -16.36
CA TYR A 22 -14.68 -27.86 -16.40
C TYR A 22 -15.04 -26.93 -15.24
N ILE A 23 -14.01 -26.28 -14.67
CA ILE A 23 -14.17 -25.22 -13.67
C ILE A 23 -13.93 -23.90 -14.38
N GLY A 24 -14.98 -23.09 -14.49
CA GLY A 24 -14.91 -21.71 -14.97
C GLY A 24 -14.66 -20.76 -13.80
N THR A 25 -13.65 -19.92 -13.90
CA THR A 25 -13.38 -18.84 -12.94
C THR A 25 -13.42 -17.51 -13.66
N ASN A 26 -14.19 -16.57 -13.11
CA ASN A 26 -14.21 -15.19 -13.55
C ASN A 26 -13.77 -14.31 -12.37
N THR A 27 -12.64 -13.63 -12.53
CA THR A 27 -12.09 -12.75 -11.49
C THR A 27 -12.25 -11.30 -11.93
N VAL A 28 -12.85 -10.49 -11.07
CA VAL A 28 -13.02 -9.05 -11.26
C VAL A 28 -12.21 -8.33 -10.19
N SER A 29 -11.34 -7.41 -10.62
CA SER A 29 -10.62 -6.53 -9.69
C SER A 29 -10.88 -5.07 -10.05
N PHE A 30 -11.14 -4.26 -9.05
CA PHE A 30 -11.49 -2.84 -9.17
C PHE A 30 -11.04 -2.08 -7.93
N GLN A 31 -11.04 -0.75 -8.05
CA GLN A 31 -10.73 0.15 -6.93
C GLN A 31 -12.02 0.88 -6.53
N ILE A 32 -12.20 1.11 -5.25
CA ILE A 32 -13.36 1.77 -4.67
C ILE A 32 -12.94 2.52 -3.41
N ASP A 33 -13.72 3.54 -3.04
CA ASP A 33 -13.54 4.26 -1.78
C ASP A 33 -13.67 3.31 -0.58
N THR A 34 -12.77 3.45 0.39
CA THR A 34 -12.70 2.59 1.58
C THR A 34 -14.04 2.53 2.33
N GLU A 35 -14.77 3.64 2.41
CA GLU A 35 -16.06 3.72 3.11
C GLU A 35 -17.15 2.83 2.48
N LYS A 36 -17.05 2.59 1.17
CA LYS A 36 -18.02 1.79 0.41
C LYS A 36 -17.62 0.30 0.34
N SER A 37 -16.40 -0.04 0.74
CA SER A 37 -15.87 -1.38 0.56
C SER A 37 -16.64 -2.45 1.32
N GLY A 38 -17.09 -2.19 2.55
CA GLY A 38 -17.89 -3.13 3.33
C GLY A 38 -19.23 -3.46 2.67
N THR A 39 -19.96 -2.43 2.23
CA THR A 39 -21.26 -2.62 1.54
C THR A 39 -21.09 -3.38 0.23
N LEU A 40 -20.04 -3.08 -0.52
CA LEU A 40 -19.77 -3.76 -1.78
C LEU A 40 -19.44 -5.25 -1.60
N LEU A 41 -18.73 -5.61 -0.53
CA LEU A 41 -18.46 -7.01 -0.21
C LEU A 41 -19.75 -7.80 0.04
N ASP A 42 -20.66 -7.21 0.81
CA ASP A 42 -21.95 -7.83 1.08
C ASP A 42 -22.80 -7.97 -0.21
N GLU A 43 -22.81 -6.93 -1.05
CA GLU A 43 -23.46 -6.96 -2.36
C GLU A 43 -22.84 -7.99 -3.31
N ALA A 44 -21.50 -8.13 -3.33
CA ALA A 44 -20.82 -9.11 -4.16
C ALA A 44 -21.21 -10.54 -3.78
N ILE A 45 -21.30 -10.85 -2.48
CA ILE A 45 -21.74 -12.15 -1.99
C ILE A 45 -23.20 -12.39 -2.39
N GLN A 46 -24.08 -11.40 -2.24
CA GLN A 46 -25.49 -11.50 -2.64
C GLN A 46 -25.64 -11.71 -4.17
N ALA A 47 -24.74 -11.10 -4.96
CA ALA A 47 -24.71 -11.25 -6.41
C ALA A 47 -24.11 -12.59 -6.88
N GLY A 48 -23.66 -13.44 -5.94
CA GLY A 48 -23.19 -14.80 -6.24
C GLY A 48 -21.65 -14.92 -6.33
N ALA A 49 -20.89 -13.99 -5.79
CA ALA A 49 -19.45 -14.17 -5.65
C ALA A 49 -19.16 -15.33 -4.69
N THR A 50 -18.45 -16.33 -5.18
CA THR A 50 -18.11 -17.53 -4.41
C THR A 50 -16.83 -17.41 -3.61
N ARG A 51 -15.99 -16.41 -3.92
CA ARG A 51 -14.70 -16.18 -3.28
C ARG A 51 -14.28 -14.71 -3.40
N ILE A 52 -13.67 -14.20 -2.33
CA ILE A 52 -12.98 -12.92 -2.31
C ILE A 52 -11.50 -13.20 -2.14
N ASP A 53 -10.69 -12.89 -3.17
CA ASP A 53 -9.27 -13.24 -3.21
C ASP A 53 -8.40 -12.31 -2.35
N GLY A 54 -8.80 -11.06 -2.17
CA GLY A 54 -8.09 -10.13 -1.30
C GLY A 54 -8.62 -8.71 -1.41
N ILE A 55 -8.34 -7.95 -0.36
CA ILE A 55 -8.58 -6.51 -0.27
C ILE A 55 -7.25 -5.87 0.09
N SER A 56 -6.85 -4.85 -0.66
CA SER A 56 -5.68 -4.04 -0.36
C SER A 56 -6.06 -2.57 -0.36
N PHE A 57 -5.51 -1.83 0.59
CA PHE A 57 -5.70 -0.38 0.66
C PHE A 57 -4.52 0.30 -0.01
N VAL A 58 -4.80 1.19 -0.94
CA VAL A 58 -3.79 1.99 -1.63
C VAL A 58 -4.17 3.46 -1.49
N ALA A 59 -3.20 4.31 -1.19
CA ALA A 59 -3.41 5.75 -1.22
C ALA A 59 -3.61 6.20 -2.68
N THR A 60 -4.34 7.31 -2.86
CA THR A 60 -4.47 7.92 -4.18
C THR A 60 -3.12 8.46 -4.65
N ASP A 61 -2.91 8.51 -5.97
CA ASP A 61 -1.66 9.03 -6.55
C ASP A 61 -1.39 10.48 -6.08
N GLU A 62 -2.44 11.28 -5.92
CA GLU A 62 -2.35 12.64 -5.40
C GLU A 62 -1.87 12.67 -3.94
N ALA A 63 -2.41 11.79 -3.09
CA ALA A 63 -1.98 11.69 -1.69
C ALA A 63 -0.53 11.22 -1.58
N ILE A 64 -0.11 10.28 -2.43
CA ILE A 64 1.27 9.81 -2.52
C ILE A 64 2.20 10.95 -2.95
N ALA A 65 1.85 11.69 -4.01
CA ALA A 65 2.65 12.80 -4.51
C ALA A 65 2.80 13.90 -3.45
N LYS A 66 1.74 14.24 -2.74
CA LYS A 66 1.77 15.22 -1.64
C LYS A 66 2.67 14.75 -0.49
N ALA A 67 2.56 13.48 -0.10
CA ALA A 67 3.42 12.91 0.95
C ALA A 67 4.89 12.89 0.53
N GLN A 68 5.19 12.61 -0.74
CA GLN A 68 6.56 12.66 -1.27
C GLN A 68 7.13 14.08 -1.23
N GLN A 69 6.36 15.09 -1.62
CA GLN A 69 6.78 16.48 -1.54
C GLN A 69 7.09 16.90 -0.10
N GLN A 70 6.23 16.55 0.85
CA GLN A 70 6.46 16.82 2.27
C GLN A 70 7.70 16.11 2.80
N ALA A 71 7.92 14.84 2.43
CA ALA A 71 9.09 14.08 2.83
C ALA A 71 10.39 14.69 2.27
N ILE A 72 10.40 15.16 1.02
CA ILE A 72 11.54 15.86 0.40
C ILE A 72 11.82 17.16 1.14
N GLN A 73 10.79 17.95 1.46
CA GLN A 73 10.95 19.20 2.19
C GLN A 73 11.59 18.96 3.57
N GLN A 74 11.04 18.03 4.35
CA GLN A 74 11.57 17.67 5.66
C GLN A 74 13.01 17.16 5.58
N ALA A 75 13.31 16.25 4.65
CA ALA A 75 14.66 15.72 4.46
C ALA A 75 15.66 16.80 4.08
N SER A 76 15.25 17.79 3.27
CA SER A 76 16.10 18.93 2.89
C SER A 76 16.38 19.85 4.07
N GLU A 77 15.38 20.12 4.89
CA GLU A 77 15.54 20.94 6.11
C GLU A 77 16.45 20.23 7.13
N ASP A 78 16.28 18.94 7.32
CA ASP A 78 17.10 18.15 8.24
C ASP A 78 18.54 18.03 7.75
N ALA A 79 18.77 17.82 6.45
CA ALA A 79 20.11 17.82 5.88
C ALA A 79 20.82 19.16 6.06
N ARG A 80 20.09 20.27 5.95
CA ARG A 80 20.60 21.61 6.17
C ARG A 80 21.00 21.85 7.62
N LYS A 81 20.13 21.46 8.56
CA LYS A 81 20.42 21.56 10.01
C LYS A 81 21.65 20.72 10.40
N GLN A 82 21.78 19.51 9.85
CA GLN A 82 22.94 18.67 10.10
C GLN A 82 24.22 19.27 9.55
N ALA A 83 24.17 19.88 8.35
CA ALA A 83 25.31 20.58 7.77
C ALA A 83 25.73 21.78 8.60
N ASP A 84 24.78 22.59 9.07
CA ASP A 84 25.05 23.75 9.93
C ASP A 84 25.69 23.32 11.26
N ALA A 85 25.20 22.24 11.87
CA ALA A 85 25.77 21.70 13.10
C ALA A 85 27.20 21.19 12.91
N ALA A 86 27.46 20.47 11.81
CA ALA A 86 28.79 19.93 11.49
C ALA A 86 29.79 21.05 11.17
N LEU A 87 29.40 22.03 10.36
CA LEU A 87 30.26 23.18 10.01
C LEU A 87 30.49 24.07 11.22
N GLY A 88 29.49 24.31 12.05
CA GLY A 88 29.60 25.08 13.30
C GLY A 88 30.60 24.48 14.28
N ALA A 89 30.65 23.14 14.40
CA ALA A 89 31.65 22.46 15.21
C ALA A 89 33.09 22.67 14.72
N LEU A 90 33.28 23.00 13.44
CA LEU A 90 34.57 23.30 12.82
C LEU A 90 34.85 24.83 12.73
N ASN A 91 34.02 25.67 13.34
CA ASN A 91 34.03 27.13 13.21
C ASN A 91 33.91 27.64 11.75
N LEU A 92 33.19 26.83 10.91
CA LEU A 92 32.88 27.18 9.53
C LEU A 92 31.40 27.56 9.42
N SER A 93 31.03 28.27 8.39
CA SER A 93 29.63 28.61 8.11
C SER A 93 29.23 28.16 6.71
N GLN A 94 28.01 27.72 6.58
CA GLN A 94 27.42 27.36 5.29
C GLN A 94 27.29 28.63 4.42
N ARG A 95 27.77 28.58 3.17
CA ARG A 95 27.64 29.68 2.22
C ARG A 95 26.61 29.41 1.15
N GLU A 96 26.71 28.32 0.45
CA GLU A 96 25.91 28.04 -0.74
C GLU A 96 25.64 26.56 -0.91
N VAL A 97 24.43 26.21 -1.34
CA VAL A 97 24.09 24.86 -1.77
C VAL A 97 24.50 24.70 -3.22
N MET A 98 25.53 23.90 -3.48
CA MET A 98 26.10 23.67 -4.81
C MET A 98 25.34 22.61 -5.61
N GLY A 99 24.69 21.66 -4.93
CA GLY A 99 23.96 20.59 -5.57
C GLY A 99 22.99 19.92 -4.61
N ILE A 100 21.92 19.38 -5.18
CA ILE A 100 20.91 18.59 -4.48
C ILE A 100 20.73 17.30 -5.25
N GLN A 101 20.83 16.17 -4.54
CA GLN A 101 20.51 14.87 -5.08
C GLN A 101 19.38 14.25 -4.26
N ILE A 102 18.29 13.90 -4.94
CA ILE A 102 17.13 13.26 -4.35
C ILE A 102 17.16 11.80 -4.76
N ASN A 103 17.32 10.90 -3.80
CA ASN A 103 17.37 9.47 -4.01
C ASN A 103 16.16 8.80 -3.37
N GLY A 104 15.58 7.83 -4.07
CA GLY A 104 14.61 6.93 -3.51
C GLY A 104 13.16 7.34 -3.69
N ALA A 105 12.68 7.28 -4.94
CA ALA A 105 11.27 7.02 -5.16
C ALA A 105 11.00 5.53 -4.88
N ASN A 106 11.15 5.08 -3.64
CA ASN A 106 10.66 3.77 -3.27
C ASN A 106 9.14 3.79 -3.31
N PRO A 107 8.50 2.80 -3.96
CA PRO A 107 7.05 2.71 -3.91
C PRO A 107 6.59 2.66 -2.45
N PRO A 108 5.47 3.32 -2.11
CA PRO A 108 4.95 3.33 -0.76
C PRO A 108 4.76 1.90 -0.24
N GLN A 109 5.38 1.59 0.89
CA GLN A 109 5.25 0.27 1.51
C GLN A 109 4.00 0.24 2.40
N LEU A 110 3.17 -0.78 2.21
CA LEU A 110 2.05 -1.07 3.08
C LEU A 110 2.59 -1.51 4.45
N GLN A 111 2.41 -0.70 5.45
CA GLN A 111 2.65 -1.11 6.83
C GLN A 111 1.34 -1.64 7.41
N ASN A 112 1.27 -2.95 7.59
CA ASN A 112 0.16 -3.58 8.29
C ASN A 112 0.31 -3.31 9.80
N TYR A 113 -0.19 -2.19 10.27
CA TYR A 113 -0.41 -1.96 11.68
C TYR A 113 -1.72 -2.63 12.11
N ALA A 114 -1.73 -3.95 12.17
CA ALA A 114 -2.71 -4.67 12.98
C ALA A 114 -2.27 -4.53 14.43
N SER A 115 -2.63 -3.44 15.10
CA SER A 115 -2.51 -3.39 16.56
C SER A 115 -3.48 -4.40 17.16
N PRO A 116 -3.00 -5.38 17.94
CA PRO A 116 -3.88 -6.35 18.60
C PRO A 116 -4.93 -5.69 19.53
N ALA A 117 -4.69 -4.44 19.95
CA ALA A 117 -5.59 -3.67 20.80
C ALA A 117 -6.89 -3.22 20.12
N VAL A 118 -6.92 -3.11 18.80
CA VAL A 118 -8.14 -2.69 18.07
C VAL A 118 -9.14 -3.84 17.91
N LEU A 119 -8.64 -5.08 17.89
CA LEU A 119 -9.50 -6.28 17.80
C LEU A 119 -10.27 -6.59 19.12
N ALA A 120 -9.81 -6.05 20.25
CA ALA A 120 -10.41 -6.33 21.55
C ALA A 120 -11.57 -5.39 21.93
N GLN A 121 -11.86 -4.35 21.15
CA GLN A 121 -12.90 -3.36 21.45
C GLN A 121 -14.04 -3.28 20.41
N MET A 122 -14.18 -4.30 19.57
CA MET A 122 -15.29 -4.31 18.62
C MET A 122 -16.58 -4.77 19.32
N PRO A 123 -17.63 -3.95 19.32
CA PRO A 123 -18.95 -4.39 19.76
C PRO A 123 -19.46 -5.46 18.79
N THR A 124 -19.95 -6.55 19.33
CA THR A 124 -20.42 -7.76 18.62
C THR A 124 -21.73 -7.56 17.84
N ASP A 125 -22.20 -6.32 17.69
CA ASP A 125 -23.54 -6.03 17.15
C ASP A 125 -23.54 -5.21 15.85
N SER A 126 -22.45 -5.24 15.06
CA SER A 126 -22.43 -4.59 13.74
C SER A 126 -22.51 -5.62 12.64
N ALA A 127 -23.62 -5.69 11.96
CA ALA A 127 -23.87 -6.53 10.77
C ALA A 127 -23.04 -6.11 9.52
N LYS A 128 -22.01 -5.27 9.69
CA LYS A 128 -21.13 -4.82 8.59
C LYS A 128 -19.72 -5.34 8.80
N THR A 129 -19.12 -5.88 7.73
CA THR A 129 -17.73 -6.32 7.73
C THR A 129 -16.81 -5.14 8.09
N PRO A 130 -16.07 -5.19 9.21
CA PRO A 130 -15.19 -4.10 9.60
C PRO A 130 -13.99 -4.03 8.67
N VAL A 131 -13.81 -2.89 8.03
CA VAL A 131 -12.69 -2.65 7.12
C VAL A 131 -11.71 -1.69 7.81
N VAL A 132 -10.51 -2.17 8.11
CA VAL A 132 -9.45 -1.37 8.73
C VAL A 132 -8.48 -0.88 7.65
N ALA A 133 -8.39 0.44 7.48
CA ALA A 133 -7.46 1.05 6.54
C ALA A 133 -6.01 0.89 7.02
N ALA A 134 -5.11 0.48 6.13
CA ALA A 134 -3.68 0.43 6.39
C ALA A 134 -3.03 1.80 6.06
N GLN A 135 -2.02 2.20 6.86
CA GLN A 135 -1.22 3.38 6.57
C GLN A 135 -0.09 3.02 5.61
N GLN A 136 0.19 3.91 4.66
CA GLN A 136 1.34 3.79 3.76
C GLN A 136 2.42 4.76 4.19
N LYS A 137 3.67 4.27 4.27
CA LYS A 137 4.84 5.06 4.60
C LYS A 137 5.57 5.48 3.33
N VAL A 138 5.86 6.77 3.21
CA VAL A 138 6.68 7.35 2.14
C VAL A 138 8.01 7.78 2.75
N GLU A 139 9.12 7.34 2.18
CA GLU A 139 10.48 7.71 2.59
C GLU A 139 11.20 8.36 1.41
N GLN A 140 11.95 9.44 1.71
CA GLN A 140 12.77 10.14 0.74
C GLN A 140 14.14 10.44 1.35
N THR A 141 15.18 10.32 0.53
CA THR A 141 16.57 10.64 0.94
C THR A 141 17.06 11.83 0.12
N VAL A 142 17.56 12.85 0.80
CA VAL A 142 18.13 14.03 0.18
C VAL A 142 19.60 14.16 0.57
N THR A 143 20.47 14.35 -0.43
CA THR A 143 21.90 14.63 -0.24
C THR A 143 22.15 16.06 -0.71
N LEU A 144 22.71 16.90 0.16
CA LEU A 144 23.09 18.27 -0.15
C LEU A 144 24.62 18.36 -0.30
N GLN A 145 25.07 19.02 -1.35
CA GLN A 145 26.47 19.47 -1.51
C GLN A 145 26.53 20.93 -1.17
N ILE A 146 27.30 21.27 -0.13
CA ILE A 146 27.36 22.62 0.44
C ILE A 146 28.80 23.13 0.36
N ARG A 147 28.97 24.40 -0.07
CA ARG A 147 30.23 25.13 0.00
C ARG A 147 30.30 25.83 1.37
N TYR A 148 31.46 25.74 1.99
CA TYR A 148 31.81 26.46 3.24
C TYR A 148 32.95 27.44 3.03
#